data_2112170be26ec3ba670a8d0165dfe8ee
#
_entry.id   2112170be26ec3ba670a8d0165dfe8ee
#
_cell.length_a   1.000
_cell.length_b   1.000
_cell.length_c   1.000
_cell.angle_alpha   90.00
_cell.angle_beta   90.00
_cell.angle_gamma   90.00
#
_symmetry.space_group_name_H-M   'P 1'
#
loop_
_entity.id
_entity.type
_entity.pdbx_description
1 polymer ?
#
loop_
_entity_poly.entity_id
_entity_poly.type
_entity_poly.pdbx_seq_one_letter_code
_entity_poly.pdbx_strand_id
1 'polypeptide(L)'
;MIPVTGAFELPGMRVERNLGITFGLVVRSMGFSKAVTGGISSLRQGEVSQFTVVLEDARRHAIDRMIENAKLLGANAVIAVRFDSSEIGKARAEVVAYGTAVVAVPSA
;
A
#
# COMPACT_ATOMS: atom_id res chain seq x y z
N MET A 1 3.85 14.55 -7.75
CA MET A 1 3.58 13.53 -6.71
C MET A 1 3.96 14.06 -5.35
N ILE A 2 3.13 13.79 -4.36
CA ILE A 2 3.43 14.25 -3.00
C ILE A 2 4.41 13.29 -2.32
N PRO A 3 5.26 13.78 -1.42
CA PRO A 3 6.16 12.91 -0.68
C PRO A 3 5.40 11.98 0.27
N VAL A 4 5.90 10.75 0.35
CA VAL A 4 5.34 9.71 1.18
C VAL A 4 6.50 9.03 1.91
N THR A 5 6.38 8.83 3.21
CA THR A 5 7.45 8.22 3.99
C THR A 5 6.89 7.37 5.11
N GLY A 6 7.64 6.33 5.48
CA GLY A 6 7.35 5.55 6.67
C GLY A 6 7.86 6.20 7.95
N ALA A 7 8.67 7.25 7.84
CA ALA A 7 9.15 7.98 8.99
C ALA A 7 8.06 8.91 9.53
N PHE A 8 8.24 9.36 10.76
CA PHE A 8 7.31 10.29 11.38
C PHE A 8 7.58 11.75 10.99
N GLU A 9 8.67 11.98 10.32
CA GLU A 9 9.08 13.32 9.94
C GLU A 9 9.61 13.34 8.53
N LEU A 10 9.54 14.51 7.90
CA LEU A 10 10.12 14.76 6.59
C LEU A 10 11.30 15.71 6.77
N PRO A 11 12.51 15.30 6.36
CA PRO A 11 13.69 16.16 6.51
C PRO A 11 13.49 17.52 5.85
N GLY A 12 13.84 18.55 6.57
CA GLY A 12 13.72 19.92 6.07
C GLY A 12 12.31 20.48 6.09
N MET A 13 11.37 19.73 6.62
CA MET A 13 9.97 20.17 6.66
C MET A 13 9.39 19.99 8.05
N ARG A 14 8.35 20.75 8.33
CA ARG A 14 7.58 20.57 9.56
C ARG A 14 6.12 20.36 9.22
N VAL A 15 5.44 19.61 10.03
CA VAL A 15 4.01 19.40 9.87
C VAL A 15 3.28 20.61 10.42
N GLU A 16 2.53 21.26 9.55
CA GLU A 16 1.73 22.42 9.94
C GLU A 16 0.32 22.01 10.35
N ARG A 17 -0.24 21.03 9.64
CA ARG A 17 -1.58 20.54 9.93
C ARG A 17 -1.62 19.02 9.79
N ASN A 18 -2.29 18.39 10.74
CA ASN A 18 -2.57 16.96 10.70
C ASN A 18 -4.01 16.81 10.18
N LEU A 19 -4.16 16.13 9.05
CA LEU A 19 -5.47 15.96 8.42
C LEU A 19 -6.10 14.61 8.72
N GLY A 20 -5.41 13.79 9.50
CA GLY A 20 -5.95 12.51 9.91
C GLY A 20 -5.40 11.35 9.10
N ILE A 21 -6.00 10.20 9.30
CA ILE A 21 -5.55 8.96 8.66
C ILE A 21 -6.04 8.92 7.22
N THR A 22 -5.14 8.52 6.34
CA THR A 22 -5.46 8.20 4.96
C THR A 22 -5.10 6.75 4.71
N PHE A 23 -5.83 6.08 3.84
CA PHE A 23 -5.51 4.70 3.51
C PHE A 23 -5.93 4.38 2.09
N GLY A 24 -5.34 3.31 1.57
CA GLY A 24 -5.71 2.76 0.28
C GLY A 24 -5.79 1.25 0.38
N LEU A 25 -6.87 0.67 -0.08
CA LEU A 25 -7.14 -0.75 0.04
C LEU A 25 -7.19 -1.38 -1.34
N VAL A 26 -6.53 -2.53 -1.47
CA VAL A 26 -6.53 -3.30 -2.71
C VAL A 26 -6.78 -4.76 -2.36
N VAL A 27 -7.67 -5.38 -3.12
CA VAL A 27 -7.92 -6.82 -3.01
C VAL A 27 -7.47 -7.46 -4.32
N ARG A 28 -6.63 -8.47 -4.21
CA ARG A 28 -6.11 -9.18 -5.38
C ARG A 28 -6.45 -10.64 -5.31
N SER A 29 -6.81 -11.21 -6.45
CA SER A 29 -6.90 -12.65 -6.62
C SER A 29 -5.49 -13.19 -6.83
N MET A 30 -5.16 -14.26 -6.15
CA MET A 30 -3.85 -14.88 -6.27
C MET A 30 -3.77 -15.88 -7.42
N GLY A 31 -4.87 -16.12 -8.11
CA GLY A 31 -4.86 -17.00 -9.27
C GLY A 31 -4.78 -18.48 -8.94
N PHE A 32 -5.07 -18.85 -7.70
CA PHE A 32 -4.97 -20.25 -7.30
C PHE A 32 -5.90 -21.17 -8.06
N SER A 33 -7.03 -20.67 -8.50
CA SER A 33 -7.99 -21.53 -9.20
C SER A 33 -7.37 -22.19 -10.41
N LYS A 34 -6.50 -21.48 -11.11
CA LYS A 34 -5.82 -22.04 -12.27
C LYS A 34 -4.62 -22.88 -11.87
N ALA A 35 -3.90 -22.43 -10.86
CA ALA A 35 -2.74 -23.18 -10.38
C ALA A 35 -3.15 -24.55 -9.85
N VAL A 36 -4.27 -24.60 -9.15
CA VAL A 36 -4.74 -25.87 -8.58
C VAL A 36 -5.09 -26.86 -9.67
N THR A 37 -5.72 -26.42 -10.75
CA THR A 37 -6.06 -27.32 -11.84
C THR A 37 -4.80 -27.83 -12.56
N GLY A 38 -3.73 -27.06 -12.51
CA GLY A 38 -2.46 -27.47 -13.11
C GLY A 38 -1.65 -28.42 -12.27
N GLY A 39 -2.08 -28.69 -11.04
CA GLY A 39 -1.39 -29.58 -10.15
C GLY A 39 -0.56 -28.85 -9.11
N ILE A 40 -0.44 -29.48 -7.97
CA ILE A 40 0.24 -28.86 -6.83
C ILE A 40 1.72 -28.65 -7.11
N SER A 41 2.30 -29.51 -7.95
CA SER A 41 3.72 -29.38 -8.25
C SER A 41 4.06 -28.06 -8.90
N SER A 42 3.11 -27.41 -9.55
CA SER A 42 3.35 -26.11 -10.16
C SER A 42 3.43 -24.98 -9.14
N LEU A 43 3.07 -25.25 -7.90
CA LEU A 43 3.13 -24.25 -6.83
C LEU A 43 4.52 -24.09 -6.25
N ARG A 44 5.52 -24.63 -6.90
CA ARG A 44 6.87 -24.50 -6.41
C ARG A 44 7.45 -23.15 -6.76
N GLN A 45 8.70 -23.11 -7.08
CA GLN A 45 9.44 -21.85 -7.19
C GLN A 45 8.82 -20.81 -8.10
N GLY A 46 8.31 -21.23 -9.26
CA GLY A 46 7.72 -20.29 -10.20
C GLY A 46 6.50 -19.59 -9.64
N GLU A 47 5.66 -20.35 -8.94
CA GLU A 47 4.43 -19.77 -8.38
C GLU A 47 4.73 -18.79 -7.25
N VAL A 48 5.74 -19.09 -6.44
CA VAL A 48 6.15 -18.16 -5.38
C VAL A 48 6.60 -16.84 -5.98
N SER A 49 7.36 -16.89 -7.07
CA SER A 49 7.80 -15.68 -7.75
C SER A 49 6.63 -14.87 -8.28
N GLN A 50 5.63 -15.55 -8.85
CA GLN A 50 4.45 -14.86 -9.36
C GLN A 50 3.67 -14.19 -8.24
N PHE A 51 3.55 -14.86 -7.11
CA PHE A 51 2.87 -14.26 -5.96
C PHE A 51 3.62 -13.03 -5.47
N THR A 52 4.93 -13.06 -5.48
CA THR A 52 5.73 -11.89 -5.11
C THR A 52 5.39 -10.69 -6.01
N VAL A 53 5.33 -10.91 -7.31
CA VAL A 53 5.02 -9.84 -8.26
C VAL A 53 3.63 -9.30 -8.00
N VAL A 54 2.65 -10.18 -7.78
CA VAL A 54 1.28 -9.75 -7.53
C VAL A 54 1.19 -8.92 -6.24
N LEU A 55 1.88 -9.35 -5.20
CA LEU A 55 1.83 -8.65 -3.92
C LEU A 55 2.56 -7.31 -3.98
N GLU A 56 3.68 -7.25 -4.70
CA GLU A 56 4.36 -5.98 -4.89
C GLU A 56 3.48 -4.99 -5.65
N ASP A 57 2.83 -5.46 -6.70
CA ASP A 57 1.94 -4.64 -7.49
C ASP A 57 0.76 -4.15 -6.64
N ALA A 58 0.21 -5.02 -5.81
CA ALA A 58 -0.88 -4.65 -4.92
C ALA A 58 -0.44 -3.57 -3.94
N ARG A 59 0.77 -3.65 -3.43
CA ARG A 59 1.28 -2.63 -2.51
C ARG A 59 1.46 -1.29 -3.20
N ARG A 60 1.94 -1.28 -4.43
CA ARG A 60 2.07 -0.04 -5.19
C ARG A 60 0.70 0.59 -5.42
N HIS A 61 -0.29 -0.21 -5.80
CA HIS A 61 -1.64 0.28 -5.99
C HIS A 61 -2.24 0.80 -4.68
N ALA A 62 -1.96 0.13 -3.56
CA ALA A 62 -2.46 0.57 -2.27
C ALA A 62 -1.87 1.94 -1.91
N ILE A 63 -0.58 2.15 -2.18
CA ILE A 63 0.04 3.45 -1.97
C ILE A 63 -0.61 4.51 -2.84
N ASP A 64 -0.83 4.21 -4.12
CA ASP A 64 -1.44 5.17 -5.03
C ASP A 64 -2.83 5.59 -4.56
N ARG A 65 -3.62 4.64 -4.10
CA ARG A 65 -4.95 4.94 -3.57
C ARG A 65 -4.88 5.76 -2.28
N MET A 66 -3.93 5.43 -1.42
CA MET A 66 -3.71 6.19 -0.20
C MET A 66 -3.36 7.64 -0.52
N ILE A 67 -2.50 7.85 -1.50
CA ILE A 67 -2.11 9.19 -1.94
C ILE A 67 -3.30 9.95 -2.50
N GLU A 68 -4.10 9.29 -3.35
CA GLU A 68 -5.29 9.94 -3.89
C GLU A 68 -6.25 10.38 -2.79
N ASN A 69 -6.45 9.52 -1.82
CA ASN A 69 -7.31 9.85 -0.68
C ASN A 69 -6.72 10.98 0.16
N ALA A 70 -5.40 10.99 0.33
CA ALA A 70 -4.73 12.07 1.04
C ALA A 70 -4.93 13.41 0.32
N LYS A 71 -4.84 13.41 -1.00
CA LYS A 71 -5.06 14.64 -1.77
C LYS A 71 -6.46 15.17 -1.58
N LEU A 72 -7.44 14.28 -1.50
CA LEU A 72 -8.82 14.69 -1.27
C LEU A 72 -8.99 15.35 0.09
N LEU A 73 -8.15 15.03 1.06
CA LEU A 73 -8.15 15.68 2.37
C LEU A 73 -7.41 17.02 2.34
N GLY A 74 -6.76 17.35 1.25
CA GLY A 74 -5.97 18.57 1.15
C GLY A 74 -4.52 18.41 1.54
N ALA A 75 -4.02 17.19 1.65
CA ALA A 75 -2.66 16.92 2.07
C ALA A 75 -1.65 17.20 0.96
N ASN A 76 -0.45 17.58 1.37
CA ASN A 76 0.69 17.66 0.47
C ASN A 76 1.78 16.67 0.85
N ALA A 77 1.55 15.82 1.84
CA ALA A 77 2.48 14.76 2.21
C ALA A 77 1.74 13.69 3.03
N VAL A 78 2.32 12.50 3.09
CA VAL A 78 1.84 11.43 3.95
C VAL A 78 3.03 10.89 4.73
N ILE A 79 2.89 10.83 6.04
CA ILE A 79 3.95 10.34 6.93
C ILE A 79 3.49 9.11 7.69
N ALA A 80 4.43 8.44 8.32
CA ALA A 80 4.17 7.26 9.17
C ALA A 80 3.43 6.16 8.40
N VAL A 81 3.81 5.94 7.13
CA VAL A 81 3.13 4.97 6.29
C VAL A 81 3.47 3.56 6.73
N ARG A 82 2.45 2.73 6.79
CA ARG A 82 2.55 1.31 7.11
C ARG A 82 1.69 0.52 6.15
N PHE A 83 1.99 -0.76 6.06
CA PHE A 83 1.17 -1.71 5.31
C PHE A 83 0.61 -2.75 6.25
N ASP A 84 -0.54 -3.26 5.90
CA ASP A 84 -1.09 -4.44 6.52
C ASP A 84 -1.64 -5.32 5.41
N SER A 85 -1.58 -6.62 5.63
CA SER A 85 -2.02 -7.59 4.62
C SER A 85 -2.75 -8.72 5.32
N SER A 86 -3.78 -9.22 4.68
CA SER A 86 -4.51 -10.37 5.20
C SER A 86 -5.08 -11.18 4.06
N GLU A 87 -5.37 -12.44 4.33
CA GLU A 87 -6.06 -13.30 3.39
C GLU A 87 -7.55 -13.15 3.57
N ILE A 88 -8.27 -13.04 2.46
CA ILE A 88 -9.72 -12.97 2.46
C ILE A 88 -10.22 -14.14 1.63
N GLY A 89 -10.77 -15.16 2.29
CA GLY A 89 -11.24 -16.33 1.59
C GLY A 89 -10.10 -17.03 0.87
N LYS A 90 -10.46 -17.88 -0.09
CA LYS A 90 -9.46 -18.64 -0.83
C LYS A 90 -8.86 -17.79 -1.94
N ALA A 91 -7.54 -17.83 -2.03
CA ALA A 91 -6.79 -17.25 -3.13
C ALA A 91 -6.99 -15.76 -3.31
N ARG A 92 -7.30 -15.05 -2.25
CA ARG A 92 -7.40 -13.59 -2.27
C ARG A 92 -6.56 -13.00 -1.16
N ALA A 93 -5.95 -11.88 -1.47
CA ALA A 93 -5.17 -11.13 -0.48
C ALA A 93 -5.66 -9.69 -0.46
N GLU A 94 -5.78 -9.15 0.73
CA GLU A 94 -6.09 -7.75 0.95
C GLU A 94 -4.79 -7.07 1.37
N VAL A 95 -4.50 -5.94 0.75
CA VAL A 95 -3.37 -5.11 1.14
C VAL A 95 -3.90 -3.71 1.41
N VAL A 96 -3.57 -3.18 2.56
CA VAL A 96 -3.89 -1.79 2.88
C VAL A 96 -2.61 -1.03 3.17
N ALA A 97 -2.49 0.14 2.57
CA ALA A 97 -1.47 1.11 2.92
C ALA A 97 -2.17 2.22 3.69
N TYR A 98 -1.60 2.64 4.79
CA TYR A 98 -2.19 3.70 5.60
C TYR A 98 -1.11 4.57 6.18
N GLY A 99 -1.49 5.79 6.51
CA GLY A 99 -0.57 6.76 7.08
C GLY A 99 -1.31 7.99 7.53
N THR A 100 -0.57 9.00 7.90
CA THR A 100 -1.13 10.27 8.33
C THR A 100 -0.99 11.30 7.22
N ALA A 101 -2.12 11.81 6.78
CA ALA A 101 -2.15 12.87 5.78
C ALA A 101 -1.87 14.21 6.47
N VAL A 102 -0.94 14.96 5.94
CA VAL A 102 -0.50 16.21 6.57
C VAL A 102 -0.32 17.31 5.55
N VAL A 103 -0.34 18.53 6.03
CA VAL A 103 0.21 19.66 5.30
C VAL A 103 1.56 19.95 5.93
N ALA A 104 2.61 19.79 5.15
CA ALA A 104 3.97 20.04 5.59
C ALA A 104 4.50 21.28 4.87
N VAL A 105 5.29 22.07 5.58
CA VAL A 105 5.88 23.30 5.05
C VAL A 105 7.37 23.28 5.34
N PRO A 106 8.17 24.01 4.56
CA PRO A 106 9.61 24.05 4.82
C PRO A 106 9.92 24.53 6.22
N SER A 107 10.90 23.89 6.85
CA SER A 107 11.44 24.38 8.12
C SER A 107 12.25 25.64 7.87
N ALA A 108 12.08 26.60 8.75
CA ALA A 108 12.80 27.86 8.58
C ALA A 108 14.31 27.69 8.82
#